data_8135a84a0742fe30bddebbed266001e8
#
_entry.id   8135a84a0742fe30bddebbed266001e8
#
_cell.length_a   1.000
_cell.length_b   1.000
_cell.length_c   1.000
_cell.angle_alpha   90.00
_cell.angle_beta   90.00
_cell.angle_gamma   90.00
#
_symmetry.space_group_name_H-M   'P 1'
#
loop_
_entity.id
_entity.type
_entity.pdbx_description
1 polymer ?
#
loop_
_entity_poly.entity_id
_entity_poly.type
_entity_poly.pdbx_seq_one_letter_code
_entity_poly.pdbx_strand_id
1 'polypeptide(L)'
;MKMKKIIGLIENRKETEIVDFKLRFYAKECKFDLIKDMVSFANSCIEEDKYIIFGYDNKNNIFNNVDYDIIEDISNYVQLLNEYVEPFLDFTIDKFNYNNTDMAYICIKKTNLNRPYMIKKEFSKKGTIFLRRGEIYFRKNVTIKKYILIVTKNKE
;
A
#
# COMPACT_ATOMS: atom_id res chain seq x y z
N MET A 1 -18.19 -0.87 11.73
CA MET A 1 -17.02 -1.53 12.33
C MET A 1 -16.12 -2.05 11.23
N LYS A 2 -14.81 -1.85 11.37
CA LYS A 2 -13.82 -2.13 10.34
C LYS A 2 -13.78 -3.59 9.90
N MET A 3 -13.91 -4.54 10.83
CA MET A 3 -13.89 -5.98 10.51
C MET A 3 -15.04 -6.39 9.60
N LYS A 4 -16.22 -5.84 9.82
CA LYS A 4 -17.38 -6.10 8.96
C LYS A 4 -17.12 -5.63 7.52
N LYS A 5 -16.47 -4.47 7.35
CA LYS A 5 -16.08 -3.94 6.04
C LYS A 5 -15.09 -4.87 5.34
N ILE A 6 -14.07 -5.34 6.07
CA ILE A 6 -13.03 -6.22 5.51
C ILE A 6 -13.62 -7.55 5.06
N ILE A 7 -14.48 -8.16 5.88
CA ILE A 7 -15.17 -9.41 5.52
C ILE A 7 -16.00 -9.22 4.26
N GLY A 8 -16.74 -8.12 4.15
CA GLY A 8 -17.53 -7.80 2.96
C GLY A 8 -16.67 -7.67 1.71
N LEU A 9 -15.48 -7.06 1.82
CA LEU A 9 -14.55 -6.94 0.72
C LEU A 9 -14.03 -8.32 0.26
N ILE A 10 -13.70 -9.21 1.20
CA ILE A 10 -13.26 -10.57 0.90
C ILE A 10 -14.38 -11.35 0.19
N GLU A 11 -15.61 -11.28 0.70
CA GLU A 11 -16.75 -11.99 0.13
C GLU A 11 -17.08 -11.51 -1.29
N ASN A 12 -16.87 -10.23 -1.58
CA ASN A 12 -17.08 -9.67 -2.92
C ASN A 12 -16.04 -10.14 -3.94
N ARG A 13 -14.85 -10.56 -3.49
CA ARG A 13 -13.80 -11.19 -4.28
C ARG A 13 -13.23 -10.34 -5.42
N LYS A 14 -13.57 -9.07 -5.52
CA LYS A 14 -13.10 -8.20 -6.61
C LYS A 14 -12.14 -7.15 -6.10
N GLU A 15 -11.00 -7.02 -6.76
CA GLU A 15 -10.14 -5.86 -6.59
C GLU A 15 -10.81 -4.63 -7.19
N THR A 16 -10.68 -3.50 -6.51
CA THR A 16 -11.27 -2.22 -6.94
C THR A 16 -10.27 -1.10 -6.66
N GLU A 17 -10.72 0.15 -6.82
CA GLU A 17 -9.88 1.29 -6.46
C GLU A 17 -9.67 1.43 -4.94
N ILE A 18 -10.40 0.69 -4.12
CA ILE A 18 -10.28 0.76 -2.66
C ILE A 18 -9.75 -0.51 -2.01
N VAL A 19 -9.57 -1.59 -2.77
CA VAL A 19 -9.05 -2.85 -2.21
C VAL A 19 -8.17 -3.60 -3.21
N ASP A 20 -7.08 -4.14 -2.67
CA ASP A 20 -6.18 -5.07 -3.35
C ASP A 20 -6.01 -6.30 -2.46
N PHE A 21 -5.91 -7.47 -3.07
CA PHE A 21 -5.70 -8.74 -2.37
C PHE A 21 -4.33 -9.30 -2.71
N LYS A 22 -3.62 -9.76 -1.67
CA LYS A 22 -2.32 -10.41 -1.84
C LYS A 22 -2.30 -11.70 -1.03
N LEU A 23 -1.75 -12.75 -1.61
CA LEU A 23 -1.66 -14.04 -0.93
C LEU A 23 -0.67 -14.00 0.23
N ARG A 24 0.39 -13.18 0.11
CA ARG A 24 1.47 -13.06 1.09
C ARG A 24 1.73 -11.62 1.44
N PHE A 25 2.19 -11.41 2.67
CA PHE A 25 2.69 -10.10 3.08
C PHE A 25 4.02 -9.79 2.36
N TYR A 26 4.37 -8.52 2.24
CA TYR A 26 5.59 -8.09 1.56
C TYR A 26 6.83 -8.68 2.24
N ALA A 27 7.69 -9.33 1.47
CA ALA A 27 8.99 -9.77 1.95
C ALA A 27 9.86 -8.57 2.32
N LYS A 28 10.82 -8.78 3.22
CA LYS A 28 11.72 -7.70 3.69
C LYS A 28 12.47 -7.04 2.54
N GLU A 29 12.80 -7.79 1.48
CA GLU A 29 13.50 -7.31 0.29
C GLU A 29 12.59 -6.49 -0.65
N CYS A 30 11.28 -6.54 -0.43
CA CYS A 30 10.28 -5.94 -1.32
C CYS A 30 9.55 -4.74 -0.69
N LYS A 31 10.20 -4.04 0.23
CA LYS A 31 9.60 -2.86 0.88
C LYS A 31 9.27 -1.73 -0.09
N PHE A 32 9.98 -1.64 -1.21
CA PHE A 32 9.65 -0.67 -2.25
C PHE A 32 8.30 -0.95 -2.90
N ASP A 33 7.89 -2.21 -3.03
CA ASP A 33 6.55 -2.57 -3.54
C ASP A 33 5.46 -2.12 -2.57
N LEU A 34 5.67 -2.31 -1.27
CA LEU A 34 4.77 -1.81 -0.24
C LEU A 34 4.60 -0.30 -0.34
N ILE A 35 5.70 0.45 -0.50
CA ILE A 35 5.67 1.91 -0.63
C ILE A 35 4.84 2.32 -1.86
N LYS A 36 5.10 1.71 -3.02
CA LYS A 36 4.38 1.99 -4.27
C LYS A 36 2.88 1.76 -4.13
N ASP A 37 2.51 0.61 -3.56
CA ASP A 37 1.10 0.26 -3.39
C ASP A 37 0.40 1.24 -2.44
N MET A 38 1.01 1.56 -1.31
CA MET A 38 0.42 2.47 -0.33
C MET A 38 0.28 3.89 -0.89
N VAL A 39 1.30 4.39 -1.57
CA VAL A 39 1.25 5.72 -2.20
C VAL A 39 0.15 5.75 -3.28
N SER A 40 0.03 4.69 -4.07
CA SER A 40 -0.98 4.63 -5.12
C SER A 40 -2.40 4.71 -4.57
N PHE A 41 -2.67 4.06 -3.43
CA PHE A 41 -3.97 4.17 -2.75
C PHE A 41 -4.18 5.56 -2.15
N ALA A 42 -3.15 6.14 -1.54
CA ALA A 42 -3.24 7.47 -0.93
C ALA A 42 -3.57 8.55 -1.95
N ASN A 43 -3.16 8.37 -3.20
CA ASN A 43 -3.42 9.32 -4.30
C ASN A 43 -4.79 9.11 -4.97
N SER A 44 -5.55 8.10 -4.56
CA SER A 44 -6.92 7.93 -5.06
C SER A 44 -7.83 9.03 -4.54
N CYS A 45 -8.66 9.61 -5.43
CA CYS A 45 -9.62 10.65 -5.06
C CYS A 45 -10.88 10.12 -4.38
N ILE A 46 -11.03 8.82 -4.26
CA ILE A 46 -12.18 8.21 -3.60
C ILE A 46 -12.07 8.44 -2.10
N GLU A 47 -13.08 9.07 -1.50
CA GLU A 47 -13.10 9.44 -0.09
C GLU A 47 -13.59 8.29 0.79
N GLU A 48 -12.83 7.18 0.76
CA GLU A 48 -13.05 6.00 1.59
C GLU A 48 -11.71 5.50 2.09
N ASP A 49 -11.73 4.74 3.18
CA ASP A 49 -10.56 3.97 3.58
C ASP A 49 -10.23 2.96 2.48
N LYS A 50 -8.94 2.76 2.21
CA LYS A 50 -8.46 1.78 1.23
C LYS A 50 -7.73 0.67 1.95
N TYR A 51 -7.79 -0.53 1.38
CA TYR A 51 -7.29 -1.73 2.05
C TYR A 51 -6.39 -2.54 1.13
N ILE A 52 -5.28 -3.03 1.70
CA ILE A 52 -4.50 -4.12 1.12
C ILE A 52 -4.70 -5.30 2.06
N ILE A 53 -5.32 -6.37 1.58
CA ILE A 53 -5.68 -7.53 2.38
C ILE A 53 -4.78 -8.70 2.01
N PHE A 54 -4.12 -9.28 3.01
CA PHE A 54 -3.14 -10.35 2.84
C PHE A 54 -3.68 -11.68 3.33
N GLY A 55 -3.32 -12.74 2.62
CA GLY A 55 -3.74 -14.11 2.92
C GLY A 55 -4.83 -14.62 2.00
N TYR A 56 -5.08 -13.92 0.89
CA TYR A 56 -6.13 -14.26 -0.04
C TYR A 56 -5.74 -14.00 -1.49
N ASP A 57 -5.95 -15.00 -2.34
CA ASP A 57 -5.86 -14.89 -3.80
C ASP A 57 -7.30 -14.89 -4.33
N ASN A 58 -7.77 -13.72 -4.75
CA ASN A 58 -9.16 -13.55 -5.18
C ASN A 58 -9.47 -14.22 -6.53
N LYS A 59 -8.47 -14.39 -7.38
CA LYS A 59 -8.65 -15.01 -8.70
C LYS A 59 -8.95 -16.49 -8.58
N ASN A 60 -8.23 -17.18 -7.71
CA ASN A 60 -8.35 -18.62 -7.51
C ASN A 60 -9.15 -18.99 -6.26
N ASN A 61 -9.61 -18.00 -5.50
CA ASN A 61 -10.32 -18.19 -4.23
C ASN A 61 -9.53 -19.06 -3.25
N ILE A 62 -8.24 -18.76 -3.09
CA ILE A 62 -7.33 -19.50 -2.23
C ILE A 62 -7.02 -18.65 -1.00
N PHE A 63 -7.15 -19.26 0.18
CA PHE A 63 -6.72 -18.67 1.46
C PHE A 63 -5.43 -19.33 1.91
N ASN A 64 -4.49 -18.54 2.41
CA ASN A 64 -3.22 -19.03 2.92
C ASN A 64 -2.80 -18.22 4.14
N ASN A 65 -2.37 -18.90 5.20
CA ASN A 65 -1.92 -18.24 6.41
C ASN A 65 -0.78 -17.27 6.13
N VAL A 66 -0.94 -16.03 6.58
CA VAL A 66 0.12 -15.03 6.54
C VAL A 66 1.16 -15.42 7.59
N ASP A 67 2.43 -15.38 7.22
CA ASP A 67 3.53 -15.55 8.16
C ASP A 67 3.67 -14.26 8.98
N TYR A 68 3.16 -14.27 10.20
CA TYR A 68 3.18 -13.08 11.06
C TYR A 68 4.60 -12.69 11.51
N ASP A 69 5.56 -13.60 11.41
CA ASP A 69 6.94 -13.30 11.78
C ASP A 69 7.60 -12.32 10.81
N ILE A 70 7.12 -12.20 9.59
CA ILE A 70 7.64 -11.23 8.63
C ILE A 70 7.01 -9.85 8.77
N ILE A 71 5.93 -9.71 9.54
CA ILE A 71 5.30 -8.42 9.81
C ILE A 71 6.03 -7.78 10.99
N GLU A 72 6.73 -6.69 10.72
CA GLU A 72 7.48 -5.95 11.72
C GLU A 72 6.54 -5.09 12.58
N ASP A 73 7.06 -4.49 13.63
CA ASP A 73 6.33 -3.48 14.39
C ASP A 73 5.91 -2.34 13.47
N ILE A 74 4.70 -1.81 13.68
CA ILE A 74 4.15 -0.74 12.84
C ILE A 74 5.08 0.48 12.79
N SER A 75 5.81 0.77 13.89
CA SER A 75 6.74 1.88 13.93
C SER A 75 7.82 1.80 12.85
N ASN A 76 8.24 0.59 12.49
CA ASN A 76 9.23 0.38 11.42
C ASN A 76 8.67 0.79 10.07
N TYR A 77 7.39 0.50 9.81
CA TYR A 77 6.74 0.90 8.56
C TYR A 77 6.44 2.40 8.52
N VAL A 78 6.07 2.99 9.65
CA VAL A 78 5.89 4.44 9.76
C VAL A 78 7.20 5.16 9.45
N GLN A 79 8.31 4.71 10.02
CA GLN A 79 9.64 5.28 9.72
C GLN A 79 10.00 5.12 8.25
N LEU A 80 9.73 3.95 7.67
CA LEU A 80 10.00 3.68 6.26
C LEU A 80 9.23 4.65 5.36
N LEU A 81 7.94 4.81 5.58
CA LEU A 81 7.12 5.73 4.79
C LEU A 81 7.56 7.18 5.00
N ASN A 82 7.91 7.57 6.22
CA ASN A 82 8.41 8.92 6.50
C ASN A 82 9.75 9.20 5.83
N GLU A 83 10.57 8.18 5.63
CA GLU A 83 11.86 8.33 4.95
C GLU A 83 11.69 8.55 3.44
N TYR A 84 10.75 7.86 2.81
CA TYR A 84 10.65 7.81 1.35
C TYR A 84 9.49 8.58 0.74
N VAL A 85 8.49 8.96 1.54
CA VAL A 85 7.23 9.52 1.04
C VAL A 85 6.91 10.84 1.73
N GLU A 86 6.40 11.80 0.96
CA GLU A 86 5.85 13.06 1.45
C GLU A 86 4.54 13.40 0.74
N PRO A 87 3.58 14.07 1.39
CA PRO A 87 3.54 14.37 2.81
C PRO A 87 3.32 13.13 3.68
N PHE A 88 3.12 13.29 4.99
CA PHE A 88 2.88 12.19 5.92
C PHE A 88 1.66 11.36 5.51
N LEU A 89 1.82 10.04 5.49
CA LEU A 89 0.77 9.10 5.11
C LEU A 89 0.28 8.36 6.37
N ASP A 90 -1.02 8.46 6.63
CA ASP A 90 -1.65 7.84 7.80
C ASP A 90 -2.23 6.47 7.42
N PHE A 91 -1.83 5.44 8.16
CA PHE A 91 -2.25 4.07 7.91
C PHE A 91 -2.16 3.22 9.16
N THR A 92 -2.82 2.07 9.13
CA THR A 92 -2.71 1.03 10.16
C THR A 92 -2.39 -0.31 9.52
N ILE A 93 -1.79 -1.20 10.31
CA ILE A 93 -1.55 -2.60 9.93
C ILE A 93 -2.10 -3.45 11.07
N ASP A 94 -3.01 -4.36 10.76
CA ASP A 94 -3.66 -5.21 11.75
C ASP A 94 -3.71 -6.67 11.28
N LYS A 95 -3.67 -7.57 12.24
CA LYS A 95 -3.82 -9.01 12.05
C LYS A 95 -5.25 -9.41 12.36
N PHE A 96 -5.76 -10.41 11.67
CA PHE A 96 -7.09 -10.97 11.97
C PHE A 96 -7.16 -12.42 11.50
N ASN A 97 -8.18 -13.14 11.99
CA ASN A 97 -8.43 -14.50 11.55
C ASN A 97 -9.78 -14.55 10.84
N TYR A 98 -9.81 -15.20 9.69
CA TYR A 98 -11.03 -15.41 8.91
C TYR A 98 -11.07 -16.86 8.44
N ASN A 99 -12.12 -17.57 8.84
CA ASN A 99 -12.31 -18.99 8.50
C ASN A 99 -11.07 -19.84 8.79
N ASN A 100 -10.51 -19.70 10.00
CA ASN A 100 -9.30 -20.40 10.46
C ASN A 100 -8.05 -20.06 9.65
N THR A 101 -8.05 -18.96 8.91
CA THR A 101 -6.89 -18.46 8.19
C THR A 101 -6.35 -17.22 8.88
N ASP A 102 -5.06 -17.23 9.18
CA ASP A 102 -4.36 -16.05 9.71
C ASP A 102 -4.14 -15.06 8.58
N MET A 103 -4.75 -13.90 8.69
CA MET A 103 -4.73 -12.85 7.68
C MET A 103 -4.24 -11.55 8.28
N ALA A 104 -3.99 -10.57 7.43
CA ALA A 104 -3.61 -9.22 7.84
C ALA A 104 -4.14 -8.22 6.83
N TYR A 105 -4.21 -6.95 7.22
CA TYR A 105 -4.54 -5.89 6.28
C TYR A 105 -3.77 -4.61 6.62
N ILE A 106 -3.53 -3.82 5.59
CA ILE A 106 -3.12 -2.42 5.71
C ILE A 106 -4.34 -1.57 5.37
N CYS A 107 -4.65 -0.62 6.23
CA CYS A 107 -5.69 0.37 5.96
C CYS A 107 -5.04 1.72 5.71
N ILE A 108 -5.19 2.24 4.50
CA ILE A 108 -4.78 3.60 4.15
C ILE A 108 -6.00 4.49 4.40
N LYS A 109 -5.91 5.36 5.40
CA LYS A 109 -7.08 6.07 5.92
C LYS A 109 -7.57 7.14 4.96
N LYS A 110 -8.89 7.32 4.92
CA LYS A 110 -9.55 8.36 4.12
C LYS A 110 -9.17 9.79 4.53
N THR A 111 -8.56 9.94 5.71
CA THR A 111 -8.06 11.23 6.20
C THR A 111 -6.79 11.71 5.49
N ASN A 112 -6.22 10.89 4.60
CA ASN A 112 -5.08 11.28 3.77
C ASN A 112 -5.56 12.19 2.63
N LEU A 113 -5.65 13.49 2.91
CA LEU A 113 -6.22 14.48 1.99
C LEU A 113 -5.17 15.41 1.35
N ASN A 114 -3.89 15.22 1.67
CA ASN A 114 -2.82 16.13 1.24
C ASN A 114 -2.16 15.66 -0.06
N ARG A 115 -2.95 15.15 -1.00
CA ARG A 115 -2.47 14.70 -2.30
C ARG A 115 -1.83 15.84 -3.11
N PRO A 116 -0.82 15.58 -3.95
CA PRO A 116 -0.28 14.23 -4.23
C PRO A 116 0.73 13.78 -3.18
N TYR A 117 0.71 12.48 -2.87
CA TYR A 117 1.77 11.81 -2.12
C TYR A 117 2.82 11.37 -3.12
N MET A 118 4.10 11.64 -2.81
CA MET A 118 5.17 11.37 -3.77
C MET A 118 6.40 10.81 -3.08
N ILE A 119 7.26 10.17 -3.87
CA ILE A 119 8.55 9.70 -3.42
C ILE A 119 9.48 10.90 -3.25
N LYS A 120 10.05 11.05 -2.05
CA LYS A 120 10.95 12.16 -1.75
C LYS A 120 12.43 11.78 -1.74
N LYS A 121 12.73 10.47 -1.75
CA LYS A 121 14.09 9.95 -1.66
C LYS A 121 14.25 8.73 -2.56
N GLU A 122 15.36 8.66 -3.26
CA GLU A 122 15.70 7.52 -4.10
C GLU A 122 15.96 6.28 -3.24
N PHE A 123 15.47 5.13 -3.69
CA PHE A 123 15.82 3.82 -3.15
C PHE A 123 16.48 3.00 -4.24
N SER A 124 17.75 2.64 -4.02
CA SER A 124 18.49 1.79 -4.96
C SER A 124 19.17 0.65 -4.20
N LYS A 125 19.38 -0.46 -4.88
CA LYS A 125 20.05 -1.62 -4.34
C LYS A 125 20.84 -2.31 -5.46
N LYS A 126 22.14 -2.53 -5.23
CA LYS A 126 23.03 -3.21 -6.18
C LYS A 126 22.97 -2.59 -7.59
N GLY A 127 22.95 -1.26 -7.66
CA GLY A 127 22.92 -0.53 -8.93
C GLY A 127 21.55 -0.43 -9.59
N THR A 128 20.53 -1.06 -9.03
CA THR A 128 19.14 -0.96 -9.53
C THR A 128 18.38 0.07 -8.73
N ILE A 129 17.74 1.02 -9.42
CA ILE A 129 16.91 2.06 -8.80
C ILE A 129 15.47 1.57 -8.79
N PHE A 130 14.89 1.41 -7.59
CA PHE A 130 13.51 0.98 -7.41
C PHE A 130 12.54 2.13 -7.19
N LEU A 131 12.99 3.21 -6.53
CA LEU A 131 12.22 4.42 -6.30
C LEU A 131 13.06 5.63 -6.70
N ARG A 132 12.44 6.59 -7.39
CA ARG A 132 13.08 7.86 -7.76
C ARG A 132 12.35 9.03 -7.12
N ARG A 133 13.11 9.99 -6.65
CA ARG A 133 12.55 11.24 -6.13
C ARG A 133 11.64 11.89 -7.17
N GLY A 134 10.45 12.31 -6.72
CA GLY A 134 9.46 12.97 -7.57
C GLY A 134 8.47 12.02 -8.25
N GLU A 135 8.64 10.72 -8.08
CA GLU A 135 7.67 9.76 -8.61
C GLU A 135 6.36 9.84 -7.83
N ILE A 136 5.26 9.87 -8.57
CA ILE A 136 3.89 9.87 -8.05
C ILE A 136 3.19 8.64 -8.60
N TYR A 137 2.88 7.70 -7.73
CA TYR A 137 2.12 6.50 -8.07
C TYR A 137 0.65 6.74 -7.76
N PHE A 138 -0.23 6.30 -8.64
CA PHE A 138 -1.67 6.38 -8.42
C PHE A 138 -2.35 5.15 -8.99
N ARG A 139 -3.49 4.82 -8.42
CA ARG A 139 -4.26 3.66 -8.82
C ARG A 139 -5.39 4.08 -9.75
N LYS A 140 -5.41 3.50 -10.95
CA LYS A 140 -6.51 3.67 -11.90
C LYS A 140 -7.19 2.32 -12.06
N ASN A 141 -8.40 2.19 -11.54
CA ASN A 141 -9.07 0.89 -11.36
C ASN A 141 -8.20 -0.02 -10.49
N VAL A 142 -7.67 -1.11 -11.04
CA VAL A 142 -6.79 -2.05 -10.33
C VAL A 142 -5.33 -1.95 -10.78
N THR A 143 -5.00 -0.98 -11.62
CA THR A 143 -3.67 -0.81 -12.21
C THR A 143 -2.97 0.39 -11.58
N ILE A 144 -1.68 0.24 -11.26
CA ILE A 144 -0.85 1.34 -10.78
C ILE A 144 -0.24 2.07 -11.98
N LYS A 145 -0.42 3.39 -12.00
CA LYS A 145 0.20 4.30 -12.96
C LYS A 145 1.23 5.16 -12.24
N LYS A 146 2.14 5.74 -13.01
CA LYS A 146 3.22 6.55 -12.46
C LYS A 146 3.39 7.86 -13.23
N TYR A 147 3.49 8.96 -12.48
CA TYR A 147 3.96 10.25 -12.99
C TYR A 147 5.26 10.63 -12.27
N ILE A 148 6.07 11.43 -12.92
CA ILE A 148 7.29 11.98 -12.32
C ILE A 148 7.15 13.50 -12.30
N LEU A 149 7.25 14.09 -11.10
CA LEU A 149 7.26 15.54 -10.97
C LEU A 149 8.64 16.06 -11.36
N ILE A 150 8.67 16.85 -12.42
CA ILE A 150 9.89 17.53 -12.86
C ILE A 150 9.77 19.01 -12.45
N VAL A 151 10.69 19.44 -11.57
CA VAL A 151 10.78 20.84 -11.18
C VAL A 151 11.77 21.52 -12.11
N THR A 152 11.27 22.37 -13.00
CA THR A 152 12.11 23.18 -13.86
C THR A 152 12.52 24.43 -13.10
N LYS A 153 13.83 24.61 -12.87
CA LYS A 153 14.33 25.87 -12.34
C LYS A 153 14.35 26.90 -13.49
N ASN A 154 13.56 27.96 -13.32
CA ASN A 154 13.67 29.08 -14.22
C ASN A 154 15.06 29.68 -14.07
N LYS A 155 15.81 29.71 -15.15
CA LYS A 155 17.04 30.50 -15.24
C LYS A 155 16.65 31.92 -15.61
N GLU A 156 16.61 32.79 -14.64
CA GLU A 156 16.64 34.22 -14.93
C GLU A 156 18.07 34.71 -15.07
#